data_ccecf247276471cdc556146c3612e7c5
#
_entry.id   ccecf247276471cdc556146c3612e7c5
#
_cell.length_a   1.000
_cell.length_b   1.000
_cell.length_c   1.000
_cell.angle_alpha   90.00
_cell.angle_beta   90.00
_cell.angle_gamma   90.00
#
_symmetry.space_group_name_H-M   'P 1'
#
loop_
_entity.id
_entity.type
_entity.pdbx_description
1 polymer ?
#
loop_
_entity_poly.entity_id
_entity_poly.type
_entity_poly.pdbx_seq_one_letter_code
_entity_poly.pdbx_strand_id
1 'polypeptide(L)'
;MKYDKFSLRKKYLSKRKKYSLRVKKFNFDMIFKLIKKKFSNKKITIAGYYPSNYEVNILSFLKSAEKKNFKIVLPVIGVSNKMTYKSWAFMEPLYVSQFGTLEPKKTNKEIIPDLIIVPLVAYDHNLNRIGYGKGFYDRNLQKISKIKKNIVSVGMAYSFQECPTIPISKYDFKLNYIFTEQGIIKPN
;
A
#
# COMPACT_ATOMS: atom_id res chain seq x y z
N MET A 1 -17.55 -23.86 -0.62
CA MET A 1 -18.17 -22.54 -0.37
C MET A 1 -17.36 -21.46 -1.13
N LYS A 2 -17.98 -20.80 -2.09
CA LYS A 2 -17.32 -19.69 -2.81
C LYS A 2 -17.46 -18.42 -1.95
N TYR A 3 -16.41 -18.02 -1.26
CA TYR A 3 -16.43 -16.78 -0.47
C TYR A 3 -16.49 -15.57 -1.42
N ASP A 4 -17.41 -14.64 -1.18
CA ASP A 4 -17.43 -13.35 -1.85
C ASP A 4 -16.44 -12.35 -1.20
N LYS A 5 -16.12 -11.26 -1.90
CA LYS A 5 -15.20 -10.23 -1.38
C LYS A 5 -15.71 -9.55 -0.11
N PHE A 6 -17.02 -9.46 0.10
CA PHE A 6 -17.61 -8.82 1.27
C PHE A 6 -17.36 -9.64 2.53
N SER A 7 -17.69 -10.94 2.48
CA SER A 7 -17.48 -11.89 3.57
C SER A 7 -16.01 -12.02 3.96
N LEU A 8 -15.12 -12.11 2.95
CA LEU A 8 -13.68 -12.14 3.18
C LEU A 8 -13.20 -10.84 3.85
N ARG A 9 -13.67 -9.68 3.40
CA ARG A 9 -13.31 -8.39 4.00
C ARG A 9 -13.70 -8.31 5.47
N LYS A 10 -14.93 -8.67 5.81
CA LYS A 10 -15.43 -8.72 7.20
C LYS A 10 -14.56 -9.63 8.07
N LYS A 11 -14.28 -10.85 7.60
CA LYS A 11 -13.44 -11.84 8.28
C LYS A 11 -12.05 -11.31 8.58
N TYR A 12 -11.35 -10.77 7.56
CA TYR A 12 -9.96 -10.35 7.71
C TYR A 12 -9.80 -9.01 8.44
N LEU A 13 -10.76 -8.10 8.37
CA LEU A 13 -10.80 -6.92 9.23
C LEU A 13 -10.95 -7.30 10.70
N SER A 14 -11.82 -8.25 11.02
CA SER A 14 -11.96 -8.78 12.39
C SER A 14 -10.67 -9.45 12.88
N LYS A 15 -10.05 -10.31 12.05
CA LYS A 15 -8.75 -10.91 12.36
C LYS A 15 -7.68 -9.83 12.62
N ARG A 16 -7.61 -8.81 11.77
CA ARG A 16 -6.62 -7.72 11.90
C ARG A 16 -6.78 -6.98 13.21
N LYS A 17 -8.00 -6.59 13.60
CA LYS A 17 -8.28 -5.97 14.91
C LYS A 17 -7.82 -6.85 16.07
N LYS A 18 -8.03 -8.17 15.98
CA LYS A 18 -7.70 -9.12 17.06
C LYS A 18 -6.21 -9.42 17.17
N TYR A 19 -5.49 -9.51 16.05
CA TYR A 19 -4.15 -10.11 16.02
C TYR A 19 -3.02 -9.13 15.69
N SER A 20 -3.29 -7.95 15.14
CA SER A 20 -2.25 -7.00 14.72
C SER A 20 -1.27 -6.61 15.84
N LEU A 21 -1.76 -6.46 17.07
CA LEU A 21 -0.93 -6.09 18.23
C LEU A 21 -0.01 -7.23 18.71
N ARG A 22 -0.23 -8.46 18.25
CA ARG A 22 0.58 -9.65 18.61
C ARG A 22 1.72 -9.90 17.65
N VAL A 23 1.74 -9.21 16.51
CA VAL A 23 2.75 -9.41 15.48
C VAL A 23 4.05 -8.70 15.86
N LYS A 24 5.17 -9.39 15.66
CA LYS A 24 6.52 -8.84 15.85
C LYS A 24 6.74 -7.62 14.93
N LYS A 25 7.71 -6.79 15.28
CA LYS A 25 8.10 -5.63 14.46
C LYS A 25 8.49 -6.07 13.05
N PHE A 26 8.04 -5.29 12.05
CA PHE A 26 8.45 -5.46 10.66
C PHE A 26 9.92 -5.05 10.50
N ASN A 27 10.71 -5.88 9.82
CA ASN A 27 12.04 -5.51 9.36
C ASN A 27 11.96 -5.03 7.91
N PHE A 28 12.02 -3.74 7.69
CA PHE A 28 11.90 -3.13 6.37
C PHE A 28 13.17 -3.19 5.51
N ASP A 29 14.27 -3.76 5.99
CA ASP A 29 15.52 -3.91 5.20
C ASP A 29 15.31 -4.67 3.91
N MET A 30 14.40 -5.66 3.92
CA MET A 30 14.06 -6.40 2.70
C MET A 30 13.42 -5.51 1.63
N ILE A 31 12.62 -4.51 2.01
CA ILE A 31 12.07 -3.53 1.06
C ILE A 31 13.20 -2.65 0.51
N PHE A 32 14.13 -2.20 1.33
CA PHE A 32 15.30 -1.44 0.84
C PHE A 32 16.18 -2.27 -0.10
N LYS A 33 16.38 -3.57 0.18
CA LYS A 33 17.07 -4.49 -0.76
C LYS A 33 16.31 -4.63 -2.08
N LEU A 34 14.98 -4.72 -2.04
CA LEU A 34 14.14 -4.72 -3.24
C LEU A 34 14.28 -3.43 -4.04
N ILE A 35 14.23 -2.28 -3.37
CA ILE A 35 14.42 -0.95 -3.99
C ILE A 35 15.78 -0.90 -4.69
N LYS A 36 16.85 -1.26 -4.01
CA LYS A 36 18.21 -1.30 -4.60
C LYS A 36 18.25 -2.17 -5.86
N LYS A 37 17.68 -3.38 -5.79
CA LYS A 37 17.63 -4.33 -6.92
C LYS A 37 16.83 -3.78 -8.11
N LYS A 38 15.70 -3.12 -7.87
CA LYS A 38 14.78 -2.69 -8.94
C LYS A 38 15.15 -1.35 -9.55
N PHE A 39 15.78 -0.46 -8.79
CA PHE A 39 16.02 0.92 -9.22
C PHE A 39 17.51 1.29 -9.28
N SER A 40 18.42 0.33 -9.10
CA SER A 40 19.88 0.52 -9.31
C SER A 40 20.43 1.77 -8.61
N ASN A 41 20.09 1.94 -7.32
CA ASN A 41 20.49 3.10 -6.48
C ASN A 41 19.98 4.49 -6.96
N LYS A 42 19.07 4.55 -7.93
CA LYS A 42 18.45 5.81 -8.32
C LYS A 42 17.62 6.40 -7.17
N LYS A 43 17.59 7.71 -7.06
CA LYS A 43 16.66 8.41 -6.19
C LYS A 43 15.25 8.23 -6.75
N ILE A 44 14.37 7.59 -5.97
CA ILE A 44 12.99 7.30 -6.37
C ILE A 44 11.99 8.03 -5.48
N THR A 45 10.77 8.14 -5.98
CA THR A 45 9.61 8.59 -5.22
C THR A 45 8.83 7.38 -4.70
N ILE A 46 8.62 7.34 -3.39
CA ILE A 46 7.89 6.27 -2.71
C ILE A 46 6.53 6.80 -2.26
N ALA A 47 5.47 6.18 -2.75
CA ALA A 47 4.14 6.39 -2.20
C ALA A 47 3.93 5.47 -1.00
N GLY A 48 3.67 6.07 0.16
CA GLY A 48 3.23 5.37 1.36
C GLY A 48 1.74 5.56 1.61
N TYR A 49 1.33 5.27 2.83
CA TYR A 49 0.03 5.60 3.40
C TYR A 49 0.19 5.95 4.88
N TYR A 50 -0.74 6.71 5.44
CA TYR A 50 -0.81 6.89 6.88
C TYR A 50 -1.66 5.75 7.46
N PRO A 51 -1.11 4.92 8.39
CA PRO A 51 -1.81 3.72 8.85
C PRO A 51 -3.12 4.04 9.58
N SER A 52 -4.16 3.30 9.27
CA SER A 52 -5.46 3.36 9.91
C SER A 52 -6.03 1.96 10.16
N ASN A 53 -7.05 1.84 10.98
CA ASN A 53 -7.78 0.58 11.19
C ASN A 53 -6.87 -0.66 11.41
N TYR A 54 -5.84 -0.53 12.25
CA TYR A 54 -4.87 -1.61 12.53
C TYR A 54 -4.06 -2.07 11.32
N GLU A 55 -3.86 -1.22 10.32
CA GLU A 55 -2.95 -1.49 9.21
C GLU A 55 -1.51 -1.64 9.68
N VAL A 56 -0.67 -2.27 8.87
CA VAL A 56 0.77 -2.34 9.14
C VAL A 56 1.31 -0.91 9.26
N ASN A 57 1.96 -0.62 10.37
CA ASN A 57 2.55 0.70 10.58
C ASN A 57 3.86 0.81 9.81
N ILE A 58 3.83 1.60 8.73
CA ILE A 58 4.98 1.85 7.86
C ILE A 58 5.69 3.19 8.12
N LEU A 59 5.31 3.94 9.15
CA LEU A 59 5.87 5.28 9.40
C LEU A 59 7.38 5.24 9.66
N SER A 60 7.88 4.22 10.35
CA SER A 60 9.33 4.04 10.54
C SER A 60 10.06 3.76 9.23
N PHE A 61 9.45 3.00 8.31
CA PHE A 61 9.97 2.80 6.95
C PHE A 61 10.02 4.12 6.17
N LEU A 62 8.92 4.90 6.17
CA LEU A 62 8.87 6.18 5.47
C LEU A 62 9.91 7.18 6.01
N LYS A 63 10.04 7.27 7.33
CA LYS A 63 11.08 8.09 7.98
C LYS A 63 12.49 7.66 7.58
N SER A 64 12.76 6.36 7.53
CA SER A 64 14.05 5.81 7.11
C SER A 64 14.31 6.03 5.62
N ALA A 65 13.27 5.97 4.78
CA ALA A 65 13.36 6.22 3.35
C ALA A 65 13.68 7.71 3.08
N GLU A 66 13.02 8.64 3.78
CA GLU A 66 13.31 10.07 3.69
C GLU A 66 14.76 10.38 4.11
N LYS A 67 15.25 9.80 5.22
CA LYS A 67 16.66 9.93 5.64
C LYS A 67 17.66 9.41 4.58
N LYS A 68 17.25 8.48 3.74
CA LYS A 68 18.02 7.99 2.58
C LYS A 68 17.82 8.84 1.32
N ASN A 69 17.23 10.03 1.45
CA ASN A 69 16.94 10.97 0.36
C ASN A 69 15.98 10.43 -0.71
N PHE A 70 15.08 9.50 -0.36
CA PHE A 70 13.94 9.19 -1.21
C PHE A 70 12.82 10.21 -0.98
N LYS A 71 12.14 10.58 -2.05
CA LYS A 71 10.97 11.46 -1.96
C LYS A 71 9.76 10.67 -1.49
N ILE A 72 9.06 11.17 -0.48
CA ILE A 72 7.85 10.55 0.04
C ILE A 72 6.62 11.28 -0.48
N VAL A 73 5.61 10.50 -0.87
CA VAL A 73 4.29 11.00 -1.23
C VAL A 73 3.23 10.17 -0.52
N LEU A 74 2.09 10.79 -0.22
CA LEU A 74 0.93 10.11 0.35
C LEU A 74 -0.29 10.29 -0.55
N PRO A 75 -1.25 9.35 -0.52
CA PRO A 75 -2.46 9.45 -1.32
C PRO A 75 -3.36 10.58 -0.82
N VAL A 76 -3.97 11.28 -1.76
CA VAL A 76 -5.03 12.28 -1.53
C VAL A 76 -6.20 11.95 -2.42
N ILE A 77 -7.40 11.96 -1.86
CA ILE A 77 -8.62 11.68 -2.61
C ILE A 77 -9.33 13.00 -2.90
N GLY A 78 -9.40 13.35 -4.19
CA GLY A 78 -10.05 14.55 -4.67
C GLY A 78 -11.59 14.45 -4.72
N VAL A 79 -12.24 15.55 -5.08
CA VAL A 79 -13.72 15.70 -5.12
C VAL A 79 -14.38 14.63 -6.02
N SER A 80 -13.77 14.26 -7.12
CA SER A 80 -14.29 13.22 -8.05
C SER A 80 -13.93 11.79 -7.65
N ASN A 81 -13.59 11.52 -6.39
CA ASN A 81 -13.09 10.23 -5.91
C ASN A 81 -11.84 9.73 -6.68
N LYS A 82 -11.09 10.66 -7.25
CA LYS A 82 -9.84 10.39 -7.97
C LYS A 82 -8.67 10.47 -7.00
N MET A 83 -7.94 9.39 -6.86
CA MET A 83 -6.76 9.32 -6.01
C MET A 83 -5.53 9.84 -6.77
N THR A 84 -4.78 10.73 -6.13
CA THR A 84 -3.48 11.23 -6.58
C THR A 84 -2.48 11.11 -5.44
N TYR A 85 -1.21 11.35 -5.71
CA TYR A 85 -0.18 11.37 -4.68
C TYR A 85 0.40 12.78 -4.56
N LYS A 86 0.47 13.26 -3.32
CA LYS A 86 1.02 14.59 -3.00
C LYS A 86 2.30 14.45 -2.19
N SER A 87 3.25 15.35 -2.41
CA SER A 87 4.48 15.39 -1.62
C SER A 87 4.16 15.56 -0.14
N TRP A 88 4.91 14.87 0.69
CA TRP A 88 4.84 14.98 2.14
C TRP A 88 6.21 14.71 2.73
N ALA A 89 6.65 15.61 3.63
CA ALA A 89 7.82 15.39 4.47
C ALA A 89 7.39 14.91 5.86
N PHE A 90 8.21 14.09 6.50
CA PHE A 90 7.90 13.60 7.85
C PHE A 90 7.81 14.80 8.79
N MET A 91 6.76 14.92 9.59
CA MET A 91 6.39 16.04 10.45
C MET A 91 5.58 17.16 9.79
N GLU A 92 5.37 17.17 8.46
CA GLU A 92 4.39 18.08 7.88
C GLU A 92 2.97 17.73 8.36
N PRO A 93 2.11 18.73 8.60
CA PRO A 93 0.73 18.51 9.02
C PRO A 93 -0.04 17.64 8.03
N LEU A 94 -0.86 16.75 8.56
CA LEU A 94 -1.83 15.97 7.81
C LEU A 94 -3.24 16.40 8.17
N TYR A 95 -4.15 16.27 7.22
CA TYR A 95 -5.54 16.71 7.34
C TYR A 95 -6.47 15.51 7.21
N VAL A 96 -7.55 15.51 7.98
CA VAL A 96 -8.56 14.45 7.91
C VAL A 96 -9.36 14.59 6.62
N SER A 97 -9.37 13.54 5.81
CA SER A 97 -10.16 13.47 4.59
C SER A 97 -11.63 13.16 4.87
N GLN A 98 -12.49 13.29 3.86
CA GLN A 98 -13.90 12.85 3.93
C GLN A 98 -14.07 11.35 4.20
N PHE A 99 -13.01 10.55 4.10
CA PHE A 99 -13.00 9.10 4.38
C PHE A 99 -12.38 8.76 5.74
N GLY A 100 -12.05 9.77 6.56
CA GLY A 100 -11.43 9.59 7.86
C GLY A 100 -9.94 9.19 7.80
N THR A 101 -9.31 9.25 6.64
CA THR A 101 -7.86 9.02 6.46
C THR A 101 -7.09 10.33 6.59
N LEU A 102 -5.83 10.24 7.05
CA LEU A 102 -4.94 11.39 7.10
C LEU A 102 -4.23 11.58 5.74
N GLU A 103 -4.33 12.78 5.19
CA GLU A 103 -3.83 13.16 3.87
C GLU A 103 -2.99 14.44 3.92
N PRO A 104 -1.96 14.59 3.07
CA PRO A 104 -1.25 15.85 2.90
C PRO A 104 -2.19 16.98 2.42
N LYS A 105 -1.73 18.21 2.55
CA LYS A 105 -2.45 19.35 1.99
C LYS A 105 -2.69 19.17 0.49
N LYS A 106 -3.94 19.40 0.04
CA LYS A 106 -4.34 19.20 -1.37
C LYS A 106 -3.55 20.05 -2.36
N THR A 107 -3.04 21.20 -1.90
CA THR A 107 -2.20 22.10 -2.69
C THR A 107 -0.75 21.65 -2.82
N ASN A 108 -0.29 20.64 -2.05
CA ASN A 108 1.05 20.11 -2.19
C ASN A 108 1.28 19.56 -3.60
N LYS A 109 2.55 19.53 -4.03
CA LYS A 109 2.92 19.09 -5.38
C LYS A 109 2.46 17.66 -5.65
N GLU A 110 1.76 17.46 -6.76
CA GLU A 110 1.41 16.13 -7.24
C GLU A 110 2.62 15.46 -7.91
N ILE A 111 2.89 14.21 -7.54
CA ILE A 111 4.03 13.46 -8.05
C ILE A 111 3.61 12.04 -8.34
N ILE A 112 3.99 11.52 -9.50
CA ILE A 112 3.79 10.11 -9.85
C ILE A 112 4.93 9.29 -9.22
N PRO A 113 4.62 8.34 -8.32
CA PRO A 113 5.64 7.54 -7.63
C PRO A 113 6.30 6.49 -8.55
N ASP A 114 7.45 5.99 -8.10
CA ASP A 114 8.15 4.83 -8.67
C ASP A 114 7.77 3.54 -7.96
N LEU A 115 7.62 3.62 -6.65
CA LEU A 115 7.21 2.53 -5.76
C LEU A 115 5.93 2.94 -5.03
N ILE A 116 4.93 2.06 -5.02
CA ILE A 116 3.69 2.27 -4.27
C ILE A 116 3.56 1.18 -3.21
N ILE A 117 3.53 1.59 -1.95
CA ILE A 117 3.17 0.74 -0.83
C ILE A 117 1.64 0.78 -0.70
N VAL A 118 1.02 -0.38 -0.81
CA VAL A 118 -0.44 -0.54 -0.90
C VAL A 118 -0.98 -1.19 0.36
N PRO A 119 -1.84 -0.51 1.13
CA PRO A 119 -2.55 -1.14 2.25
C PRO A 119 -3.58 -2.15 1.71
N LEU A 120 -3.80 -3.23 2.43
CA LEU A 120 -4.76 -4.25 2.05
C LEU A 120 -5.42 -4.93 3.26
N VAL A 121 -6.54 -5.59 3.02
CA VAL A 121 -7.30 -6.34 4.03
C VAL A 121 -6.96 -7.83 4.00
N ALA A 122 -6.79 -8.41 2.82
CA ALA A 122 -6.37 -9.79 2.60
C ALA A 122 -5.63 -9.90 1.27
N TYR A 123 -4.80 -10.94 1.13
CA TYR A 123 -4.08 -11.27 -0.09
C TYR A 123 -4.07 -12.79 -0.32
N ASP A 124 -3.76 -13.21 -1.55
CA ASP A 124 -3.52 -14.61 -1.91
C ASP A 124 -2.14 -14.82 -2.53
N HIS A 125 -1.75 -16.08 -2.73
CA HIS A 125 -0.47 -16.45 -3.35
C HIS A 125 -0.28 -15.90 -4.76
N ASN A 126 -1.37 -15.60 -5.46
CA ASN A 126 -1.32 -15.00 -6.78
C ASN A 126 -1.14 -13.47 -6.73
N LEU A 127 -0.89 -12.89 -5.55
CA LEU A 127 -0.71 -11.45 -5.30
C LEU A 127 -1.97 -10.62 -5.60
N ASN A 128 -3.13 -11.26 -5.63
CA ASN A 128 -4.40 -10.57 -5.61
C ASN A 128 -4.68 -10.04 -4.21
N ARG A 129 -5.44 -8.96 -4.12
CA ARG A 129 -5.75 -8.35 -2.83
C ARG A 129 -7.22 -7.99 -2.67
N ILE A 130 -7.64 -7.93 -1.43
CA ILE A 130 -8.88 -7.29 -1.00
C ILE A 130 -8.53 -5.99 -0.29
N GLY A 131 -9.06 -4.87 -0.79
CA GLY A 131 -9.04 -3.56 -0.13
C GLY A 131 -10.36 -3.27 0.59
N TYR A 132 -10.56 -2.02 0.97
CA TYR A 132 -11.77 -1.56 1.68
C TYR A 132 -13.04 -1.45 0.80
N GLY A 133 -12.95 -1.70 -0.50
CA GLY A 133 -14.11 -1.77 -1.40
C GLY A 133 -14.39 -0.49 -2.20
N LYS A 134 -13.65 0.59 -2.02
CA LYS A 134 -13.81 1.84 -2.81
C LYS A 134 -13.07 1.82 -4.16
N GLY A 135 -12.18 0.84 -4.39
CA GLY A 135 -11.41 0.67 -5.63
C GLY A 135 -10.41 1.80 -5.96
N PHE A 136 -10.06 2.65 -5.00
CA PHE A 136 -9.13 3.77 -5.23
C PHE A 136 -7.77 3.31 -5.75
N TYR A 137 -7.17 2.33 -5.09
CA TYR A 137 -5.87 1.80 -5.49
C TYR A 137 -5.92 1.07 -6.82
N ASP A 138 -6.99 0.31 -7.11
CA ASP A 138 -7.12 -0.43 -8.37
C ASP A 138 -7.15 0.53 -9.56
N ARG A 139 -8.05 1.53 -9.52
CA ARG A 139 -8.13 2.56 -10.57
C ARG A 139 -6.84 3.37 -10.70
N ASN A 140 -6.21 3.71 -9.58
CA ASN A 140 -4.99 4.50 -9.59
C ASN A 140 -3.81 3.72 -10.17
N LEU A 141 -3.59 2.47 -9.72
CA LEU A 141 -2.54 1.59 -10.23
C LEU A 141 -2.72 1.30 -11.73
N GLN A 142 -3.95 1.03 -12.18
CA GLN A 142 -4.25 0.87 -13.61
C GLN A 142 -3.90 2.13 -14.42
N LYS A 143 -4.22 3.32 -13.89
CA LYS A 143 -3.88 4.59 -14.54
C LYS A 143 -2.37 4.81 -14.61
N ILE A 144 -1.69 4.66 -13.45
CA ILE A 144 -0.26 4.96 -13.37
C ILE A 144 0.57 3.95 -14.18
N SER A 145 0.20 2.67 -14.19
CA SER A 145 0.92 1.65 -14.98
C SER A 145 0.89 1.91 -16.49
N LYS A 146 -0.12 2.62 -17.00
CA LYS A 146 -0.17 3.07 -18.40
C LYS A 146 0.80 4.24 -18.68
N ILE A 147 1.05 5.09 -17.68
CA ILE A 147 1.92 6.26 -17.81
C ILE A 147 3.38 5.88 -17.53
N LYS A 148 3.60 4.98 -16.58
CA LYS A 148 4.93 4.61 -16.08
C LYS A 148 5.07 3.09 -16.05
N LYS A 149 5.72 2.53 -17.08
CA LYS A 149 5.86 1.06 -17.26
C LYS A 149 6.60 0.35 -16.12
N ASN A 150 7.54 1.02 -15.47
CA ASN A 150 8.43 0.43 -14.46
C ASN A 150 7.96 0.71 -13.02
N ILE A 151 6.67 0.97 -12.81
CA ILE A 151 6.13 1.15 -11.46
C ILE A 151 6.15 -0.16 -10.70
N VAL A 152 6.54 -0.09 -9.43
CA VAL A 152 6.52 -1.25 -8.53
C VAL A 152 5.45 -1.06 -7.46
N SER A 153 4.58 -2.04 -7.30
CA SER A 153 3.54 -2.08 -6.26
C SER A 153 3.84 -3.17 -5.23
N VAL A 154 3.86 -2.80 -3.95
CA VAL A 154 4.11 -3.71 -2.82
C VAL A 154 2.93 -3.63 -1.85
N GLY A 155 2.18 -4.70 -1.72
CA GLY A 155 1.14 -4.82 -0.70
C GLY A 155 1.75 -4.99 0.69
N MET A 156 1.24 -4.25 1.66
CA MET A 156 1.64 -4.40 3.07
C MET A 156 0.59 -5.16 3.84
N ALA A 157 0.98 -6.27 4.44
CA ALA A 157 0.08 -7.15 5.16
C ALA A 157 0.76 -7.81 6.36
N TYR A 158 -0.03 -8.30 7.29
CA TYR A 158 0.39 -9.32 8.23
C TYR A 158 0.26 -10.70 7.57
N SER A 159 1.13 -11.65 7.91
CA SER A 159 1.09 -13.00 7.35
C SER A 159 -0.28 -13.68 7.52
N PHE A 160 -0.95 -13.46 8.65
CA PHE A 160 -2.29 -14.01 8.91
C PHE A 160 -3.41 -13.44 8.02
N GLN A 161 -3.12 -12.41 7.20
CA GLN A 161 -4.07 -11.85 6.21
C GLN A 161 -4.08 -12.63 4.89
N GLU A 162 -3.27 -13.67 4.80
CA GLU A 162 -3.29 -14.58 3.67
C GLU A 162 -4.60 -15.38 3.63
N CYS A 163 -5.16 -15.53 2.44
CA CYS A 163 -6.30 -16.39 2.17
C CYS A 163 -6.01 -17.29 0.95
N PRO A 164 -6.63 -18.48 0.87
CA PRO A 164 -6.33 -19.43 -0.19
C PRO A 164 -6.58 -18.87 -1.59
N THR A 165 -7.69 -18.15 -1.77
CA THR A 165 -8.09 -17.60 -3.07
C THR A 165 -8.95 -16.36 -2.89
N ILE A 166 -8.68 -15.34 -3.69
CA ILE A 166 -9.49 -14.12 -3.77
C ILE A 166 -10.29 -14.13 -5.08
N PRO A 167 -11.63 -13.94 -5.03
CA PRO A 167 -12.41 -13.71 -6.24
C PRO A 167 -11.92 -12.46 -6.95
N ILE A 168 -11.50 -12.59 -8.20
CA ILE A 168 -10.98 -11.48 -9.01
C ILE A 168 -12.03 -10.97 -9.98
N SER A 169 -11.93 -9.69 -10.33
CA SER A 169 -12.69 -9.06 -11.39
C SER A 169 -11.74 -8.37 -12.40
N LYS A 170 -12.24 -8.01 -13.55
CA LYS A 170 -11.46 -7.28 -14.58
C LYS A 170 -10.94 -5.90 -14.12
N TYR A 171 -11.47 -5.39 -13.02
CA TYR A 171 -11.09 -4.09 -12.45
C TYR A 171 -10.01 -4.20 -11.36
N ASP A 172 -9.69 -5.41 -10.91
CA ASP A 172 -8.69 -5.60 -9.87
C ASP A 172 -7.27 -5.50 -10.46
N PHE A 173 -6.40 -4.83 -9.73
CA PHE A 173 -4.99 -4.71 -10.13
C PHE A 173 -4.14 -5.70 -9.32
N LYS A 174 -3.44 -6.60 -10.01
CA LYS A 174 -2.51 -7.55 -9.39
C LYS A 174 -1.25 -6.83 -8.95
N LEU A 175 -0.80 -7.07 -7.71
CA LEU A 175 0.41 -6.46 -7.18
C LEU A 175 1.68 -7.15 -7.71
N ASN A 176 2.83 -6.45 -7.65
CA ASN A 176 4.12 -7.03 -7.99
C ASN A 176 4.69 -7.86 -6.82
N TYR A 177 4.42 -7.45 -5.58
CA TYR A 177 4.90 -8.09 -4.36
C TYR A 177 3.90 -7.93 -3.23
N ILE A 178 3.95 -8.87 -2.26
CA ILE A 178 3.37 -8.69 -0.92
C ILE A 178 4.52 -8.75 0.08
N PHE A 179 4.53 -7.84 1.04
CA PHE A 179 5.48 -7.85 2.14
C PHE A 179 4.75 -8.05 3.46
N THR A 180 5.25 -9.01 4.24
CA THR A 180 4.75 -9.34 5.58
C THR A 180 5.91 -9.32 6.57
N GLU A 181 5.63 -9.51 7.86
CA GLU A 181 6.68 -9.71 8.88
C GLU A 181 7.53 -10.97 8.66
N GLN A 182 7.09 -11.88 7.78
CA GLN A 182 7.83 -13.09 7.40
C GLN A 182 8.70 -12.88 6.16
N GLY A 183 8.48 -11.82 5.39
CA GLY A 183 9.29 -11.50 4.22
C GLY A 183 8.48 -11.06 2.99
N ILE A 184 9.12 -11.13 1.82
CA ILE A 184 8.56 -10.73 0.53
C ILE A 184 8.03 -11.95 -0.23
N ILE A 185 6.76 -11.94 -0.56
CA ILE A 185 6.11 -12.88 -1.46
C ILE A 185 6.22 -12.31 -2.89
N LYS A 186 6.69 -13.14 -3.81
CA LYS A 186 6.91 -12.81 -5.23
C LYS A 186 5.91 -13.58 -6.09
N PRO A 187 5.66 -13.15 -7.33
CA PRO A 187 4.98 -14.01 -8.29
C PRO A 187 5.82 -15.26 -8.57
N ASN A 188 5.14 -16.39 -8.70
CA ASN A 188 5.71 -17.61 -9.24
C ASN A 188 6.08 -17.44 -10.71
#